data_a57afbd572472bc19c88b5fa42359ae0
#
_entry.id   a57afbd572472bc19c88b5fa42359ae0
#
_cell.length_a   1.000
_cell.length_b   1.000
_cell.length_c   1.000
_cell.angle_alpha   90.00
_cell.angle_beta   90.00
_cell.angle_gamma   90.00
#
_symmetry.space_group_name_H-M   'P 1'
#
loop_
_entity.id
_entity.type
_entity.pdbx_description
1 polymer ?
#
loop_
_entity_poly.entity_id
_entity_poly.type
_entity_poly.pdbx_seq_one_letter_code
_entity_poly.pdbx_strand_id
1 'polypeptide(L)'
;MITIIVIAIIAIIAIVGVVIVKNNNNTTNGGTSVKIESGKDMKSMLKSIYSENKDVLPELEPEEIDVSNSDLVTSYTGIQSTGNVESLVVLEPLMSSQAYSAVALKVKSNANIETVKEEILNNVDMRKWICVSAEKLYVTNHNNIIFFVMSDEDWATATYNSFKKYVGNEIGKELQKSGEEDIELPEERPAQ
;
A
#
# COMPACT_ATOMS: atom_id res chain seq x y z
N MET A 1 -8.39 11.40 -61.51
CA MET A 1 -8.08 10.14 -60.79
C MET A 1 -7.11 10.33 -59.63
N ILE A 2 -6.03 11.06 -59.79
CA ILE A 2 -5.00 11.28 -58.75
C ILE A 2 -5.59 11.99 -57.51
N THR A 3 -6.46 12.98 -57.67
CA THR A 3 -7.06 13.75 -56.56
C THR A 3 -7.96 12.91 -55.66
N ILE A 4 -8.68 11.93 -56.18
CA ILE A 4 -9.55 11.03 -55.44
C ILE A 4 -8.72 10.05 -54.59
N ILE A 5 -7.56 9.60 -55.12
CA ILE A 5 -6.66 8.70 -54.43
C ILE A 5 -6.00 9.42 -53.24
N VAL A 6 -5.62 10.70 -53.41
CA VAL A 6 -5.02 11.49 -52.28
C VAL A 6 -6.03 11.72 -51.16
N ILE A 7 -7.29 11.99 -51.46
CA ILE A 7 -8.34 12.15 -50.43
C ILE A 7 -8.61 10.85 -49.71
N ALA A 8 -8.57 9.70 -50.40
CA ALA A 8 -8.74 8.39 -49.78
C ALA A 8 -7.57 8.04 -48.81
N ILE A 9 -6.33 8.37 -49.18
CA ILE A 9 -5.14 8.14 -48.35
C ILE A 9 -5.19 9.03 -47.10
N ILE A 10 -5.58 10.30 -47.22
CA ILE A 10 -5.72 11.20 -46.06
C ILE A 10 -6.83 10.72 -45.13
N ALA A 11 -7.95 10.20 -45.65
CA ALA A 11 -9.00 9.62 -44.80
C ALA A 11 -8.58 8.36 -44.06
N ILE A 12 -7.76 7.50 -44.68
CA ILE A 12 -7.22 6.29 -44.04
C ILE A 12 -6.20 6.66 -42.93
N ILE A 13 -5.34 7.65 -43.16
CA ILE A 13 -4.38 8.13 -42.15
C ILE A 13 -5.12 8.77 -40.96
N ALA A 14 -6.20 9.50 -41.21
CA ALA A 14 -7.01 10.08 -40.13
C ALA A 14 -7.72 8.99 -39.30
N ILE A 15 -8.21 7.92 -39.92
CA ILE A 15 -8.88 6.81 -39.22
C ILE A 15 -7.85 5.97 -38.42
N VAL A 16 -6.67 5.70 -38.98
CA VAL A 16 -5.60 4.99 -38.26
C VAL A 16 -5.06 5.85 -37.12
N GLY A 17 -4.91 7.15 -37.31
CA GLY A 17 -4.50 8.08 -36.23
C GLY A 17 -5.49 8.13 -35.07
N VAL A 18 -6.81 8.11 -35.38
CA VAL A 18 -7.87 8.09 -34.33
C VAL A 18 -7.89 6.76 -33.55
N VAL A 19 -7.64 5.64 -34.24
CA VAL A 19 -7.57 4.31 -33.56
C VAL A 19 -6.32 4.19 -32.68
N ILE A 20 -5.16 4.71 -33.12
CA ILE A 20 -3.93 4.68 -32.33
C ILE A 20 -4.04 5.63 -31.12
N VAL A 21 -4.66 6.81 -31.27
CA VAL A 21 -4.89 7.73 -30.15
C VAL A 21 -5.89 7.17 -29.14
N LYS A 22 -6.87 6.38 -29.55
CA LYS A 22 -7.79 5.71 -28.60
C LYS A 22 -7.16 4.55 -27.83
N ASN A 23 -6.07 3.96 -28.31
CA ASN A 23 -5.39 2.86 -27.62
C ASN A 23 -4.22 3.32 -26.74
N ASN A 24 -3.78 4.59 -26.85
CA ASN A 24 -2.67 5.13 -26.05
C ASN A 24 -3.09 6.19 -25.02
N ASN A 25 -4.39 6.41 -24.80
CA ASN A 25 -4.87 7.33 -23.77
C ASN A 25 -5.08 6.62 -22.43
N ASN A 26 -3.99 6.08 -21.87
CA ASN A 26 -3.90 5.85 -20.43
C ASN A 26 -2.98 6.90 -19.76
N THR A 27 -3.09 8.15 -20.22
CA THR A 27 -2.55 9.30 -19.51
C THR A 27 -3.70 10.29 -19.34
N THR A 28 -4.57 10.01 -18.40
CA THR A 28 -5.62 10.95 -17.99
C THR A 28 -5.11 11.78 -16.83
N ASN A 29 -4.64 12.99 -17.13
CA ASN A 29 -4.82 14.14 -16.26
C ASN A 29 -6.31 14.51 -16.28
N GLY A 30 -7.05 13.91 -15.38
CA GLY A 30 -8.44 14.19 -15.11
C GLY A 30 -8.88 13.31 -13.96
N GLY A 31 -9.12 13.88 -12.79
CA GLY A 31 -9.37 13.21 -11.52
C GLY A 31 -10.44 12.13 -11.57
N THR A 32 -10.06 10.94 -11.98
CA THR A 32 -10.85 9.73 -11.75
C THR A 32 -10.32 9.16 -10.45
N SER A 33 -11.07 9.37 -9.36
CA SER A 33 -10.78 8.73 -8.07
C SER A 33 -10.57 7.23 -8.30
N VAL A 34 -9.44 6.71 -7.83
CA VAL A 34 -9.12 5.29 -7.96
C VAL A 34 -10.10 4.50 -7.11
N LYS A 35 -10.83 3.57 -7.74
CA LYS A 35 -11.75 2.69 -7.03
C LYS A 35 -11.02 1.43 -6.55
N ILE A 36 -11.04 1.20 -5.25
CA ILE A 36 -10.52 0.00 -4.60
C ILE A 36 -11.70 -0.61 -3.82
N GLU A 37 -12.33 -1.63 -4.37
CA GLU A 37 -13.60 -2.16 -3.83
C GLU A 37 -13.48 -3.59 -3.31
N SER A 38 -12.38 -4.29 -3.62
CA SER A 38 -12.21 -5.72 -3.30
C SER A 38 -10.78 -6.05 -2.86
N GLY A 39 -10.59 -7.24 -2.27
CA GLY A 39 -9.27 -7.81 -2.00
C GLY A 39 -8.41 -7.90 -3.26
N LYS A 40 -9.02 -8.23 -4.40
CA LYS A 40 -8.33 -8.25 -5.70
C LYS A 40 -7.79 -6.88 -6.10
N ASP A 41 -8.55 -5.80 -5.86
CA ASP A 41 -8.11 -4.45 -6.17
C ASP A 41 -6.98 -4.01 -5.23
N MET A 42 -7.07 -4.36 -3.95
CA MET A 42 -6.00 -4.14 -2.97
C MET A 42 -4.72 -4.91 -3.33
N LYS A 43 -4.82 -6.17 -3.79
CA LYS A 43 -3.67 -6.93 -4.32
C LYS A 43 -3.04 -6.22 -5.53
N SER A 44 -3.85 -5.74 -6.46
CA SER A 44 -3.37 -5.01 -7.63
C SER A 44 -2.70 -3.70 -7.25
N MET A 45 -3.25 -2.97 -6.28
CA MET A 45 -2.64 -1.77 -5.72
C MET A 45 -1.28 -2.07 -5.09
N LEU A 46 -1.19 -3.06 -4.21
CA LEU A 46 0.08 -3.43 -3.55
C LEU A 46 1.13 -3.90 -4.56
N LYS A 47 0.74 -4.66 -5.61
CA LYS A 47 1.64 -5.02 -6.71
C LYS A 47 2.16 -3.79 -7.47
N SER A 48 1.31 -2.80 -7.70
CA SER A 48 1.71 -1.55 -8.37
C SER A 48 2.70 -0.76 -7.52
N ILE A 49 2.42 -0.62 -6.21
CA ILE A 49 3.31 0.03 -5.24
C ILE A 49 4.66 -0.69 -5.17
N TYR A 50 4.65 -2.03 -5.09
CA TYR A 50 5.86 -2.85 -5.11
C TYR A 50 6.66 -2.64 -6.39
N SER A 51 6.00 -2.65 -7.56
CA SER A 51 6.67 -2.50 -8.85
C SER A 51 7.42 -1.16 -8.99
N GLU A 52 6.97 -0.10 -8.32
CA GLU A 52 7.68 1.18 -8.27
C GLU A 52 8.94 1.14 -7.38
N ASN A 53 9.01 0.20 -6.44
CA ASN A 53 10.07 0.10 -5.43
C ASN A 53 10.89 -1.20 -5.52
N LYS A 54 10.66 -2.04 -6.53
CA LYS A 54 11.26 -3.39 -6.64
C LYS A 54 12.78 -3.43 -6.67
N ASP A 55 13.43 -2.31 -7.04
CA ASP A 55 14.89 -2.23 -7.13
C ASP A 55 15.54 -2.03 -5.74
N VAL A 56 14.76 -1.66 -4.74
CA VAL A 56 15.23 -1.41 -3.36
C VAL A 56 14.57 -2.36 -2.34
N LEU A 57 13.37 -2.85 -2.62
CA LEU A 57 12.66 -3.80 -1.74
C LEU A 57 13.06 -5.25 -2.05
N PRO A 58 12.98 -6.17 -1.07
CA PRO A 58 13.14 -7.60 -1.31
C PRO A 58 12.05 -8.16 -2.23
N GLU A 59 12.15 -9.42 -2.63
CA GLU A 59 11.10 -10.08 -3.40
C GLU A 59 9.85 -10.27 -2.54
N LEU A 60 8.73 -9.69 -2.98
CA LEU A 60 7.46 -9.62 -2.26
C LEU A 60 6.29 -10.00 -3.18
N GLU A 61 5.32 -10.73 -2.64
CA GLU A 61 4.06 -11.04 -3.31
C GLU A 61 2.88 -10.77 -2.37
N PRO A 62 1.86 -9.97 -2.79
CA PRO A 62 0.72 -9.69 -1.92
C PRO A 62 -0.14 -10.93 -1.67
N GLU A 63 -0.49 -11.15 -0.42
CA GLU A 63 -1.35 -12.24 0.04
C GLU A 63 -2.67 -11.69 0.62
N GLU A 64 -3.79 -12.32 0.27
CA GLU A 64 -5.09 -12.04 0.88
C GLU A 64 -5.28 -12.93 2.11
N ILE A 65 -5.58 -12.31 3.23
CA ILE A 65 -5.72 -12.98 4.53
C ILE A 65 -7.20 -13.30 4.78
N ASP A 66 -7.45 -14.50 5.27
CA ASP A 66 -8.81 -14.90 5.69
C ASP A 66 -9.27 -14.10 6.90
N VAL A 67 -10.16 -13.13 6.66
CA VAL A 67 -10.69 -12.23 7.69
C VAL A 67 -11.68 -12.92 8.64
N SER A 68 -12.12 -14.17 8.36
CA SER A 68 -12.90 -14.97 9.29
C SER A 68 -12.05 -15.46 10.48
N ASN A 69 -10.73 -15.50 10.32
CA ASN A 69 -9.78 -15.78 11.38
C ASN A 69 -9.35 -14.48 12.08
N SER A 70 -9.99 -14.19 13.20
CA SER A 70 -9.72 -12.97 13.99
C SER A 70 -8.27 -12.88 14.49
N ASP A 71 -7.65 -14.01 14.81
CA ASP A 71 -6.29 -14.03 15.32
C ASP A 71 -5.28 -13.60 14.25
N LEU A 72 -5.50 -14.02 12.99
CA LEU A 72 -4.69 -13.57 11.86
C LEU A 72 -4.88 -12.07 11.62
N VAL A 73 -6.12 -11.57 11.62
CA VAL A 73 -6.38 -10.13 11.45
C VAL A 73 -5.66 -9.35 12.54
N THR A 74 -5.80 -9.76 13.81
CA THR A 74 -5.15 -9.09 14.94
C THR A 74 -3.61 -9.14 14.81
N SER A 75 -3.04 -10.28 14.40
CA SER A 75 -1.58 -10.43 14.28
C SER A 75 -0.97 -9.49 13.22
N TYR A 76 -1.67 -9.26 12.13
CA TYR A 76 -1.20 -8.35 11.07
C TYR A 76 -1.47 -6.88 11.37
N THR A 77 -2.54 -6.57 12.10
CA THR A 77 -3.05 -5.19 12.20
C THR A 77 -3.01 -4.59 13.61
N GLY A 78 -2.93 -5.41 14.64
CA GLY A 78 -3.09 -4.99 16.04
C GLY A 78 -4.55 -4.72 16.45
N ILE A 79 -5.51 -4.80 15.51
CA ILE A 79 -6.94 -4.55 15.78
C ILE A 79 -7.51 -5.68 16.63
N GLN A 80 -8.18 -5.34 17.72
CA GLN A 80 -8.82 -6.31 18.61
C GLN A 80 -10.26 -6.64 18.18
N SER A 81 -10.97 -5.64 17.65
CA SER A 81 -12.37 -5.77 17.22
C SER A 81 -12.45 -5.96 15.70
N THR A 82 -12.28 -7.20 15.23
CA THR A 82 -12.17 -7.52 13.78
C THR A 82 -13.50 -7.51 13.02
N GLY A 83 -14.64 -7.40 13.72
CA GLY A 83 -15.97 -7.47 13.13
C GLY A 83 -16.30 -6.41 12.06
N ASN A 84 -15.52 -5.35 11.97
CA ASN A 84 -15.63 -4.31 10.95
C ASN A 84 -14.71 -4.51 9.73
N VAL A 85 -13.89 -5.56 9.71
CA VAL A 85 -12.97 -5.87 8.61
C VAL A 85 -13.72 -6.64 7.52
N GLU A 86 -13.65 -6.17 6.28
CA GLU A 86 -14.22 -6.83 5.10
C GLU A 86 -13.19 -7.61 4.29
N SER A 87 -11.98 -7.06 4.16
CA SER A 87 -10.87 -7.70 3.45
C SER A 87 -9.54 -7.19 3.99
N LEU A 88 -8.54 -8.05 3.94
CA LEU A 88 -7.18 -7.76 4.39
C LEU A 88 -6.19 -8.33 3.38
N VAL A 89 -5.27 -7.51 2.89
CA VAL A 89 -4.17 -7.91 2.01
C VAL A 89 -2.86 -7.42 2.59
N VAL A 90 -1.88 -8.31 2.66
CA VAL A 90 -0.56 -8.04 3.20
C VAL A 90 0.50 -8.21 2.12
N LEU A 91 1.59 -7.46 2.23
CA LEU A 91 2.77 -7.55 1.40
C LEU A 91 3.98 -7.62 2.34
N GLU A 92 4.49 -8.83 2.53
CA GLU A 92 5.57 -9.14 3.46
C GLU A 92 6.61 -10.06 2.82
N PRO A 93 7.90 -9.97 3.21
CA PRO A 93 8.89 -10.93 2.76
C PRO A 93 8.62 -12.33 3.35
N LEU A 94 8.97 -13.35 2.58
CA LEU A 94 8.87 -14.75 3.04
C LEU A 94 9.85 -15.06 4.19
N MET A 95 10.86 -14.21 4.36
CA MET A 95 11.89 -14.37 5.40
C MET A 95 11.69 -13.35 6.52
N SER A 96 11.58 -13.85 7.75
CA SER A 96 11.36 -13.04 8.96
C SER A 96 12.57 -12.22 9.43
N SER A 97 13.66 -12.21 8.68
CA SER A 97 14.87 -11.41 8.96
C SER A 97 14.86 -10.02 8.32
N GLN A 98 13.77 -9.65 7.67
CA GLN A 98 13.60 -8.34 7.04
C GLN A 98 12.34 -7.69 7.61
N ALA A 99 12.52 -6.54 8.28
CA ALA A 99 11.42 -5.79 8.86
C ALA A 99 10.68 -5.00 7.78
N TYR A 100 9.70 -5.63 7.12
CA TYR A 100 8.82 -4.97 6.14
C TYR A 100 7.41 -5.55 6.21
N SER A 101 6.42 -4.68 6.30
CA SER A 101 5.02 -5.04 6.17
C SER A 101 4.23 -3.85 5.60
N ALA A 102 3.64 -4.02 4.42
CA ALA A 102 2.67 -3.10 3.87
C ALA A 102 1.30 -3.77 3.81
N VAL A 103 0.30 -3.13 4.37
CA VAL A 103 -1.02 -3.72 4.59
C VAL A 103 -2.11 -2.81 4.04
N ALA A 104 -3.04 -3.41 3.30
CA ALA A 104 -4.28 -2.79 2.87
C ALA A 104 -5.45 -3.48 3.56
N LEU A 105 -6.25 -2.71 4.30
CA LEU A 105 -7.39 -3.17 5.08
C LEU A 105 -8.66 -2.48 4.62
N LYS A 106 -9.63 -3.23 4.12
CA LYS A 106 -10.96 -2.70 3.84
C LYS A 106 -11.87 -2.85 5.05
N VAL A 107 -12.46 -1.75 5.50
CA VAL A 107 -13.42 -1.74 6.60
C VAL A 107 -14.83 -1.46 6.09
N LYS A 108 -15.83 -1.90 6.85
CA LYS A 108 -17.25 -1.63 6.57
C LYS A 108 -17.52 -0.14 6.52
N SER A 109 -18.47 0.27 5.70
CA SER A 109 -18.82 1.69 5.50
C SER A 109 -19.31 2.43 6.75
N ASN A 110 -19.80 1.69 7.75
CA ASN A 110 -20.23 2.22 9.04
C ASN A 110 -19.12 2.20 10.12
N ALA A 111 -17.92 1.72 9.79
CA ALA A 111 -16.79 1.74 10.72
C ALA A 111 -16.25 3.16 10.90
N ASN A 112 -15.81 3.47 12.11
CA ASN A 112 -15.07 4.71 12.37
C ASN A 112 -13.61 4.51 11.95
N ILE A 113 -13.27 5.01 10.77
CA ILE A 113 -11.94 4.84 10.16
C ILE A 113 -10.84 5.43 11.04
N GLU A 114 -11.07 6.60 11.64
CA GLU A 114 -10.06 7.24 12.50
C GLU A 114 -9.77 6.39 13.75
N THR A 115 -10.80 5.84 14.38
CA THR A 115 -10.62 4.92 15.52
C THR A 115 -9.82 3.68 15.13
N VAL A 116 -10.12 3.08 13.97
CA VAL A 116 -9.37 1.90 13.49
C VAL A 116 -7.91 2.25 13.18
N LYS A 117 -7.64 3.40 12.58
CA LYS A 117 -6.26 3.86 12.33
C LYS A 117 -5.49 4.10 13.64
N GLU A 118 -6.12 4.70 14.64
CA GLU A 118 -5.51 4.91 15.95
C GLU A 118 -5.25 3.58 16.68
N GLU A 119 -6.15 2.61 16.54
CA GLU A 119 -5.96 1.27 17.08
C GLU A 119 -4.75 0.57 16.42
N ILE A 120 -4.64 0.63 15.09
CA ILE A 120 -3.46 0.12 14.35
C ILE A 120 -2.19 0.81 14.84
N LEU A 121 -2.16 2.15 14.88
CA LEU A 121 -1.00 2.93 15.30
C LEU A 121 -0.47 2.51 16.67
N ASN A 122 -1.39 2.23 17.60
CA ASN A 122 -1.05 1.93 18.99
C ASN A 122 -0.67 0.47 19.22
N ASN A 123 -1.27 -0.47 18.46
CA ASN A 123 -1.24 -1.88 18.81
C ASN A 123 -0.49 -2.76 17.79
N VAL A 124 -0.23 -2.29 16.55
CA VAL A 124 0.53 -3.11 15.61
C VAL A 124 1.92 -3.38 16.14
N ASP A 125 2.35 -4.63 16.05
CA ASP A 125 3.67 -5.04 16.55
C ASP A 125 4.77 -4.70 15.55
N MET A 126 5.51 -3.62 15.82
CA MET A 126 6.67 -3.18 15.03
C MET A 126 7.91 -4.07 15.24
N ARG A 127 7.84 -5.07 16.11
CA ARG A 127 8.94 -5.99 16.49
C ARG A 127 8.63 -7.45 16.19
N LYS A 128 7.64 -7.72 15.34
CA LYS A 128 7.16 -9.09 15.04
C LYS A 128 8.18 -9.98 14.31
N TRP A 129 9.28 -9.43 13.82
CA TRP A 129 10.32 -10.18 13.11
C TRP A 129 11.43 -10.70 14.02
N ILE A 130 12.25 -11.61 13.50
CA ILE A 130 13.35 -12.21 14.24
C ILE A 130 14.58 -11.29 14.14
N CYS A 131 15.07 -10.79 15.26
CA CYS A 131 16.29 -9.97 15.40
C CYS A 131 16.26 -8.61 14.67
N VAL A 132 15.12 -8.21 14.13
CA VAL A 132 14.93 -6.90 13.47
C VAL A 132 13.59 -6.28 13.89
N SER A 133 13.50 -4.97 13.83
CA SER A 133 12.28 -4.21 14.12
C SER A 133 12.08 -3.12 13.08
N ALA A 134 10.83 -2.70 12.91
CA ALA A 134 10.54 -1.55 12.07
C ALA A 134 10.92 -0.25 12.80
N GLU A 135 11.53 0.67 12.06
CA GLU A 135 11.92 2.00 12.55
C GLU A 135 10.79 3.02 12.38
N LYS A 136 9.94 2.80 11.37
CA LYS A 136 8.88 3.72 10.99
C LYS A 136 7.59 3.02 10.65
N LEU A 137 6.47 3.59 11.11
CA LEU A 137 5.11 3.22 10.77
C LEU A 137 4.38 4.44 10.23
N TYR A 138 3.78 4.31 9.05
CA TYR A 138 2.82 5.26 8.48
C TYR A 138 1.46 4.62 8.36
N VAL A 139 0.40 5.34 8.74
CA VAL A 139 -1.00 4.89 8.65
C VAL A 139 -1.84 6.00 8.03
N THR A 140 -2.61 5.68 7.00
CA THR A 140 -3.59 6.60 6.40
C THR A 140 -4.75 5.79 5.80
N ASN A 141 -5.64 6.45 5.07
CA ASN A 141 -6.70 5.77 4.33
C ASN A 141 -7.00 6.48 3.00
N HIS A 142 -7.54 5.74 2.05
CA HIS A 142 -8.27 6.24 0.89
C HIS A 142 -9.69 5.67 0.95
N ASN A 143 -10.69 6.53 1.13
CA ASN A 143 -12.06 6.11 1.43
C ASN A 143 -12.10 5.14 2.63
N ASN A 144 -12.71 3.96 2.49
CA ASN A 144 -12.77 2.92 3.50
C ASN A 144 -11.64 1.87 3.43
N ILE A 145 -10.60 2.16 2.65
CA ILE A 145 -9.36 1.37 2.60
C ILE A 145 -8.32 2.04 3.50
N ILE A 146 -7.98 1.42 4.60
CA ILE A 146 -6.86 1.83 5.45
C ILE A 146 -5.60 1.20 4.86
N PHE A 147 -4.58 2.00 4.70
CA PHE A 147 -3.24 1.57 4.30
C PHE A 147 -2.25 1.92 5.40
N PHE A 148 -1.38 0.98 5.72
CA PHE A 148 -0.24 1.25 6.56
C PHE A 148 0.98 0.48 6.08
N VAL A 149 2.14 1.01 6.40
CA VAL A 149 3.43 0.38 6.13
C VAL A 149 4.36 0.60 7.31
N MET A 150 5.08 -0.44 7.70
CA MET A 150 6.13 -0.40 8.71
C MET A 150 7.38 -1.12 8.21
N SER A 151 8.53 -0.46 8.36
CA SER A 151 9.84 -0.95 7.90
C SER A 151 10.95 -0.06 8.48
N ASP A 152 12.19 -0.22 7.98
CA ASP A 152 13.17 0.86 8.07
C ASP A 152 12.61 2.14 7.43
N GLU A 153 13.19 3.30 7.78
CA GLU A 153 12.62 4.60 7.39
C GLU A 153 12.58 4.79 5.88
N ASP A 154 13.62 4.34 5.16
CA ASP A 154 13.73 4.54 3.71
C ASP A 154 12.68 3.73 2.95
N TRP A 155 12.54 2.44 3.28
CA TRP A 155 11.55 1.55 2.64
C TRP A 155 10.12 1.93 3.00
N ALA A 156 9.88 2.28 4.26
CA ALA A 156 8.56 2.73 4.71
C ALA A 156 8.15 4.02 3.98
N THR A 157 9.05 5.00 3.88
CA THR A 157 8.81 6.29 3.22
C THR A 157 8.58 6.11 1.72
N ALA A 158 9.40 5.30 1.04
CA ALA A 158 9.26 5.03 -0.39
C ALA A 158 7.91 4.36 -0.69
N THR A 159 7.56 3.32 0.06
CA THR A 159 6.30 2.59 -0.09
C THR A 159 5.09 3.48 0.18
N TYR A 160 5.13 4.28 1.25
CA TYR A 160 4.08 5.22 1.61
C TYR A 160 3.84 6.29 0.54
N ASN A 161 4.90 6.86 -0.02
CA ASN A 161 4.81 7.82 -1.10
C ASN A 161 4.22 7.21 -2.38
N SER A 162 4.57 5.96 -2.70
CA SER A 162 3.98 5.23 -3.83
C SER A 162 2.49 4.97 -3.62
N PHE A 163 2.05 4.67 -2.39
CA PHE A 163 0.61 4.59 -2.09
C PHE A 163 -0.09 5.92 -2.32
N LYS A 164 0.43 7.03 -1.79
CA LYS A 164 -0.16 8.37 -2.00
C LYS A 164 -0.28 8.70 -3.48
N LYS A 165 0.77 8.45 -4.25
CA LYS A 165 0.78 8.64 -5.70
C LYS A 165 -0.28 7.77 -6.39
N TYR A 166 -0.39 6.48 -6.01
CA TYR A 166 -1.35 5.55 -6.58
C TYR A 166 -2.80 6.03 -6.44
N VAL A 167 -3.16 6.58 -5.28
CA VAL A 167 -4.50 7.11 -5.01
C VAL A 167 -4.65 8.61 -5.36
N GLY A 168 -3.71 9.19 -6.13
CA GLY A 168 -3.78 10.59 -6.56
C GLY A 168 -3.69 11.61 -5.43
N ASN A 169 -3.07 11.26 -4.32
CA ASN A 169 -3.01 12.01 -3.06
C ASN A 169 -4.38 12.25 -2.39
N GLU A 170 -5.40 11.49 -2.79
CA GLU A 170 -6.71 11.50 -2.13
C GLU A 170 -6.67 10.61 -0.89
N ILE A 171 -6.06 11.12 0.18
CA ILE A 171 -5.87 10.39 1.45
C ILE A 171 -6.57 11.10 2.61
N GLY A 172 -6.93 10.32 3.65
CA GLY A 172 -7.40 10.85 4.92
C GLY A 172 -6.26 11.35 5.82
N LYS A 173 -6.57 11.54 7.10
CA LYS A 173 -5.58 11.95 8.10
C LYS A 173 -4.39 10.98 8.12
N GLU A 174 -3.19 11.53 8.06
CA GLU A 174 -1.94 10.78 8.19
C GLU A 174 -1.58 10.62 9.67
N LEU A 175 -1.24 9.40 10.08
CA LEU A 175 -0.69 9.08 11.39
C LEU A 175 0.66 8.42 11.18
N GLN A 176 1.59 8.61 12.14
CA GLN A 176 2.91 7.99 12.09
C GLN A 176 3.43 7.71 13.49
N LYS A 177 4.31 6.71 13.57
CA LYS A 177 5.04 6.34 14.79
C LYS A 177 6.46 5.95 14.41
N SER A 178 7.45 6.35 15.21
CA SER A 178 8.80 5.79 15.13
C SER A 178 8.92 4.60 16.08
N GLY A 179 9.74 3.61 15.70
CA GLY A 179 10.11 2.51 16.58
C GLY A 179 10.81 3.06 17.82
N GLU A 180 10.82 2.29 18.89
CA GLU A 180 11.62 2.62 20.05
C GLU A 180 13.11 2.51 19.65
N GLU A 181 13.89 3.55 19.93
CA GLU A 181 15.35 3.48 19.85
C GLU A 181 15.82 2.35 20.76
N ASP A 182 16.80 1.57 20.32
CA ASP A 182 17.39 0.50 21.12
C ASP A 182 17.73 1.03 22.51
N ILE A 183 17.22 0.35 23.55
CA ILE A 183 17.55 0.68 24.94
C ILE A 183 19.06 0.51 25.05
N GLU A 184 19.82 1.59 25.22
CA GLU A 184 21.23 1.52 25.58
C GLU A 184 21.35 0.59 26.77
N LEU A 185 22.05 -0.53 26.58
CA LEU A 185 22.37 -1.44 27.68
C LEU A 185 23.11 -0.63 28.74
N PRO A 186 22.74 -0.73 30.03
CA PRO A 186 23.50 -0.05 31.10
C PRO A 186 24.97 -0.41 30.98
N GLU A 187 25.85 0.60 30.92
CA GLU A 187 27.30 0.37 30.96
C GLU A 187 27.63 -0.56 32.12
N GLU A 188 28.30 -1.66 31.81
CA GLU A 188 28.80 -2.57 32.85
C GLU A 188 29.67 -1.77 33.82
N ARG A 189 29.23 -1.66 35.06
CA ARG A 189 30.05 -1.08 36.11
C ARG A 189 31.33 -1.91 36.25
N PRO A 190 32.51 -1.29 36.16
CA PRO A 190 33.75 -2.01 36.35
C PRO A 190 33.72 -2.70 37.73
N ALA A 191 34.07 -3.99 37.75
CA ALA A 191 34.19 -4.79 38.98
C ALA A 191 35.20 -4.11 39.91
N GLN A 192 34.77 -3.82 41.14
CA GLN A 192 35.65 -3.36 42.23
C GLN A 192 36.44 -4.51 42.81
#